data_fa1d7b0446c42ddf7c22d8d40cd9fa72
#
_entry.id   fa1d7b0446c42ddf7c22d8d40cd9fa72
#
_cell.length_a   1.000
_cell.length_b   1.000
_cell.length_c   1.000
_cell.angle_alpha   90.00
_cell.angle_beta   90.00
_cell.angle_gamma   90.00
#
_symmetry.space_group_name_H-M   'P 1'
#
loop_
_entity.id
_entity.type
_entity.pdbx_description
1 polymer ?
#
loop_
_entity_poly.entity_id
_entity_poly.type
_entity_poly.pdbx_seq_one_letter_code
_entity_poly.pdbx_strand_id
1 'polypeptide(L)'
;PEQRERMLVIFDMLISLFERAYLVAWKPNMSGDESRRWNSWDDYMREWCRRQDFHNALPQLLSGEDPQFQEYMRHIASQERGAIEHPLSPIPPLS
;
A
#
# COMPACT_ATOMS: atom_id res chain seq x y z
N PRO A 1 -22.29 -3.61 6.74
CA PRO A 1 -22.67 -4.50 5.66
C PRO A 1 -21.57 -5.45 5.27
N GLU A 2 -21.98 -6.56 4.76
CA GLU A 2 -21.10 -7.66 4.41
C GLU A 2 -20.02 -7.28 3.40
N GLN A 3 -20.35 -6.46 2.41
CA GLN A 3 -19.39 -6.02 1.41
C GLN A 3 -18.26 -5.21 2.01
N ARG A 4 -18.59 -4.34 2.95
CA ARG A 4 -17.57 -3.54 3.63
C ARG A 4 -16.61 -4.42 4.42
N GLU A 5 -17.13 -5.43 5.10
CA GLU A 5 -16.31 -6.36 5.86
C GLU A 5 -15.39 -7.16 4.96
N ARG A 6 -15.88 -7.59 3.79
CA ARG A 6 -15.07 -8.30 2.80
C ARG A 6 -13.95 -7.43 2.27
N MET A 7 -14.23 -6.16 1.99
CA MET A 7 -13.20 -5.24 1.53
C MET A 7 -12.12 -5.02 2.58
N LEU A 8 -12.52 -4.90 3.85
CA LEU A 8 -11.54 -4.73 4.92
C LEU A 8 -10.64 -5.96 5.07
N VAL A 9 -11.19 -7.15 4.89
CA VAL A 9 -10.38 -8.38 4.90
C VAL A 9 -9.37 -8.37 3.75
N ILE A 10 -9.80 -7.97 2.56
CA ILE A 10 -8.90 -7.86 1.40
C ILE A 10 -7.82 -6.84 1.67
N PHE A 11 -8.17 -5.69 2.24
CA PHE A 11 -7.20 -4.65 2.57
C PHE A 11 -6.18 -5.15 3.60
N ASP A 12 -6.62 -5.88 4.62
CA ASP A 12 -5.72 -6.47 5.61
C ASP A 12 -4.74 -7.44 4.96
N MET A 13 -5.21 -8.25 4.04
CA MET A 13 -4.35 -9.19 3.31
C MET A 13 -3.32 -8.44 2.47
N LEU A 14 -3.74 -7.37 1.82
CA LEU A 14 -2.84 -6.53 1.02
C LEU A 14 -1.78 -5.87 1.88
N ILE A 15 -2.18 -5.32 3.02
CA ILE A 15 -1.23 -4.69 3.94
C ILE A 15 -0.21 -5.70 4.44
N SER A 16 -0.65 -6.91 4.79
CA SER A 16 0.27 -7.96 5.22
C SER A 16 1.25 -8.33 4.12
N LEU A 17 0.78 -8.41 2.89
CA LEU A 17 1.63 -8.68 1.72
C LEU A 17 2.64 -7.56 1.51
N PHE A 18 2.18 -6.32 1.59
CA PHE A 18 3.04 -5.15 1.41
C PHE A 18 4.10 -5.06 2.49
N GLU A 19 3.72 -5.33 3.73
CA GLU A 19 4.68 -5.35 4.83
C GLU A 19 5.76 -6.40 4.59
N ARG A 20 5.36 -7.58 4.16
CA ARG A 20 6.32 -8.64 3.87
C ARG A 20 7.27 -8.25 2.75
N ALA A 21 6.73 -7.66 1.69
CA ALA A 21 7.55 -7.19 0.58
C ALA A 21 8.56 -6.13 1.06
N TYR A 22 8.09 -5.22 1.91
CA TYR A 22 8.96 -4.19 2.47
C TYR A 22 10.10 -4.80 3.29
N LEU A 23 9.77 -5.71 4.20
CA LEU A 23 10.76 -6.30 5.10
C LEU A 23 11.78 -7.17 4.36
N VAL A 24 11.37 -7.79 3.26
CA VAL A 24 12.24 -8.69 2.49
C VAL A 24 13.06 -7.94 1.45
N ALA A 25 12.45 -6.99 0.76
CA ALA A 25 13.05 -6.40 -0.44
C ALA A 25 13.63 -5.00 -0.26
N TRP A 26 13.07 -4.20 0.65
CA TRP A 26 13.56 -2.84 0.80
C TRP A 26 14.87 -2.77 1.58
N LYS A 27 15.81 -1.95 1.10
CA LYS A 27 17.04 -1.64 1.81
C LYS A 27 17.62 -0.33 1.27
N PRO A 28 18.48 0.38 2.06
CA PRO A 28 18.94 1.71 1.64
C PRO A 28 19.87 1.71 0.43
N ASN A 29 20.63 0.65 0.20
CA ASN A 29 21.61 0.61 -0.90
C ASN A 29 21.28 -0.53 -1.83
N MET A 30 20.33 -0.30 -2.75
CA MET A 30 19.92 -1.32 -3.69
C MET A 30 20.71 -1.25 -4.98
N SER A 31 21.03 -2.44 -5.54
CA SER A 31 21.57 -2.55 -6.90
C SER A 31 20.48 -2.10 -7.91
N GLY A 32 20.87 -1.98 -9.18
CA GLY A 32 19.93 -1.62 -10.22
C GLY A 32 18.76 -2.59 -10.34
N ASP A 33 19.05 -3.90 -10.25
CA ASP A 33 18.00 -4.93 -10.34
C ASP A 33 17.09 -4.91 -9.10
N GLU A 34 17.69 -4.71 -7.93
CA GLU A 34 16.92 -4.62 -6.69
C GLU A 34 16.00 -3.40 -6.69
N SER A 35 16.52 -2.25 -7.15
CA SER A 35 15.72 -1.03 -7.25
C SER A 35 14.54 -1.20 -8.21
N ARG A 36 14.77 -1.87 -9.34
CA ARG A 36 13.72 -2.09 -10.32
C ARG A 36 12.60 -2.94 -9.74
N ARG A 37 12.95 -4.02 -9.02
CA ARG A 37 11.96 -4.86 -8.38
C ARG A 37 11.22 -4.14 -7.27
N TRP A 38 11.95 -3.35 -6.47
CA TRP A 38 11.32 -2.57 -5.42
C TRP A 38 10.38 -1.51 -5.99
N ASN A 39 10.77 -0.86 -7.09
CA ASN A 39 9.94 0.16 -7.71
C ASN A 39 8.59 -0.40 -8.19
N SER A 40 8.56 -1.65 -8.62
CA SER A 40 7.29 -2.30 -8.97
C SER A 40 6.37 -2.44 -7.76
N TRP A 41 6.92 -2.82 -6.61
CA TRP A 41 6.15 -2.88 -5.37
C TRP A 41 5.68 -1.49 -4.94
N ASP A 42 6.58 -0.52 -4.99
CA ASP A 42 6.27 0.86 -4.62
C ASP A 42 5.13 1.41 -5.49
N ASP A 43 5.21 1.21 -6.80
CA ASP A 43 4.17 1.65 -7.72
C ASP A 43 2.82 1.00 -7.40
N TYR A 44 2.84 -0.29 -7.12
CA TYR A 44 1.62 -1.02 -6.80
C TYR A 44 0.98 -0.53 -5.50
N MET A 45 1.81 -0.33 -4.47
CA MET A 45 1.34 0.23 -3.20
C MET A 45 0.72 1.61 -3.40
N ARG A 46 1.36 2.45 -4.23
CA ARG A 46 0.86 3.80 -4.52
C ARG A 46 -0.47 3.77 -5.25
N GLU A 47 -0.66 2.85 -6.17
CA GLU A 47 -1.93 2.70 -6.88
C GLU A 47 -3.07 2.41 -5.90
N TRP A 48 -2.83 1.53 -4.93
CA TRP A 48 -3.84 1.25 -3.90
C TRP A 48 -4.10 2.48 -3.04
N CYS A 49 -3.05 3.25 -2.72
CA CYS A 49 -3.20 4.47 -1.91
C CYS A 49 -4.03 5.55 -2.60
N ARG A 50 -4.17 5.49 -3.92
CA ARG A 50 -5.04 6.42 -4.67
C ARG A 50 -6.51 6.08 -4.53
N ARG A 51 -6.81 4.89 -4.05
CA ARG A 51 -8.17 4.45 -3.84
C ARG A 51 -8.67 5.06 -2.53
N GLN A 52 -9.80 5.79 -2.60
CA GLN A 52 -10.30 6.56 -1.45
C GLN A 52 -10.56 5.67 -0.24
N ASP A 53 -11.21 4.52 -0.44
CA ASP A 53 -11.58 3.63 0.65
C ASP A 53 -10.34 3.01 1.31
N PHE A 54 -9.35 2.63 0.52
CA PHE A 54 -8.10 2.08 1.04
C PHE A 54 -7.34 3.16 1.82
N HIS A 55 -7.23 4.35 1.24
CA HIS A 55 -6.56 5.48 1.88
C HIS A 55 -7.19 5.81 3.24
N ASN A 56 -8.52 5.83 3.29
CA ASN A 56 -9.24 6.13 4.52
C ASN A 56 -9.07 5.05 5.59
N ALA A 57 -8.87 3.82 5.18
CA ALA A 57 -8.70 2.69 6.10
C ALA A 57 -7.27 2.53 6.62
N LEU A 58 -6.29 3.23 6.02
CA LEU A 58 -4.88 3.04 6.35
C LEU A 58 -4.54 3.14 7.84
N PRO A 59 -5.03 4.16 8.59
CA PRO A 59 -4.69 4.24 10.01
C PRO A 59 -5.07 2.98 10.78
N GLN A 60 -6.22 2.40 10.46
CA GLN A 60 -6.67 1.16 11.09
C GLN A 60 -5.85 -0.04 10.59
N LEU A 61 -5.60 -0.08 9.29
CA LEU A 61 -4.91 -1.20 8.67
C LEU A 61 -3.46 -1.32 9.12
N LEU A 62 -2.80 -0.18 9.35
CA LEU A 62 -1.39 -0.16 9.74
C LEU A 62 -1.16 -0.46 11.20
N SER A 63 -2.20 -0.44 12.01
CA SER A 63 -2.09 -0.72 13.44
C SER A 63 -1.53 -2.12 13.67
N GLY A 64 -0.44 -2.20 14.42
CA GLY A 64 0.21 -3.48 14.71
C GLY A 64 1.24 -3.94 13.70
N GLU A 65 1.38 -3.24 12.57
CA GLU A 65 2.39 -3.56 11.59
C GLU A 65 3.76 -2.99 11.99
N ASP A 66 4.82 -3.42 11.29
CA ASP A 66 6.16 -2.94 11.54
C ASP A 66 6.23 -1.41 11.51
N PRO A 67 6.85 -0.74 12.51
CA PRO A 67 6.86 0.72 12.56
C PRO A 67 7.48 1.40 11.35
N GLN A 68 8.56 0.87 10.79
CA GLN A 68 9.19 1.45 9.62
C GLN A 68 8.31 1.31 8.38
N PHE A 69 7.62 0.18 8.27
CA PHE A 69 6.66 -0.03 7.19
C PHE A 69 5.48 0.93 7.33
N GLN A 70 4.97 1.13 8.54
CA GLN A 70 3.88 2.08 8.77
C GLN A 70 4.29 3.47 8.29
N GLU A 71 5.49 3.90 8.64
CA GLU A 71 5.99 5.21 8.25
C GLU A 71 6.12 5.33 6.75
N TYR A 72 6.64 4.29 6.10
CA TYR A 72 6.76 4.26 4.65
C TYR A 72 5.39 4.38 3.97
N MET A 73 4.42 3.61 4.43
CA MET A 73 3.07 3.65 3.86
C MET A 73 2.41 5.01 4.05
N ARG A 74 2.56 5.62 5.22
CA ARG A 74 2.02 6.95 5.46
C ARG A 74 2.66 7.97 4.53
N HIS A 75 3.95 7.84 4.29
CA HIS A 75 4.67 8.75 3.42
C HIS A 75 4.16 8.67 1.98
N ILE A 76 4.08 7.46 1.41
CA ILE A 76 3.62 7.34 0.04
C ILE A 76 2.14 7.69 -0.08
N ALA A 77 1.33 7.36 0.91
CA ALA A 77 -0.10 7.74 0.91
C ALA A 77 -0.26 9.26 0.91
N SER A 78 0.58 9.95 1.68
CA SER A 78 0.60 11.41 1.71
C SER A 78 0.92 11.99 0.34
N GLN A 79 1.89 11.40 -0.37
CA GLN A 79 2.27 11.83 -1.71
C GLN A 79 1.16 11.58 -2.73
N GLU A 80 0.40 10.51 -2.56
CA GLU A 80 -0.66 10.14 -3.50
C GLU A 80 -2.00 10.80 -3.20
N ARG A 81 -2.09 11.56 -2.12
CA ARG A 81 -3.35 12.22 -1.72
C ARG A 81 -3.93 13.07 -2.84
N GLY A 82 -3.08 13.82 -3.54
CA GLY A 82 -3.51 14.69 -4.63
C GLY A 82 -4.03 13.94 -5.85
N ALA A 83 -3.78 12.65 -5.95
CA ALA A 83 -4.20 11.82 -7.07
C ALA A 83 -5.54 11.11 -6.80
N ILE A 84 -6.12 11.29 -5.62
CA ILE A 84 -7.42 10.70 -5.29
C ILE A 84 -8.51 11.58 -5.91
N GLU A 85 -9.08 11.10 -7.03
CA GLU A 85 -10.08 11.84 -7.77
C GLU A 85 -11.47 11.22 -7.68
N HIS A 86 -11.52 9.89 -7.55
CA HIS A 86 -12.79 9.16 -7.54
C HIS A 86 -12.83 8.19 -6.38
N PRO A 87 -13.87 8.28 -5.52
CA PRO A 87 -13.97 7.37 -4.37
C PRO A 87 -14.18 5.91 -4.74
N LEU A 88 -14.66 5.64 -5.96
CA LEU A 88 -14.94 4.29 -6.43
C LEU A 88 -14.04 3.89 -7.59
N SER A 89 -12.77 4.24 -7.51
CA SER A 89 -11.83 3.86 -8.55
C SER A 89 -11.69 2.32 -8.61
N PRO A 90 -11.43 1.77 -9.82
CA PRO A 90 -11.25 0.33 -9.96
C PRO A 90 -10.06 -0.17 -9.15
N ILE A 91 -10.10 -1.46 -8.81
CA ILE A 91 -8.96 -2.08 -8.14
C ILE A 91 -7.77 -2.08 -9.10
N PRO A 92 -6.59 -1.56 -8.67
CA PRO A 92 -5.42 -1.53 -9.55
C PRO A 92 -4.98 -2.94 -9.94
N PRO A 93 -4.50 -3.13 -11.18
CA PRO A 93 -4.01 -4.43 -11.60
C PRO A 93 -2.68 -4.76 -10.91
N LEU A 94 -2.45 -6.05 -10.73
CA LEU A 94 -1.16 -6.53 -10.26
C LEU A 94 -0.20 -6.50 -11.44
N SER A 95 0.79 -5.66 -11.39
CA SER A 95 1.73 -5.51 -12.50
C SER A 95 3.02 -6.31 -12.29
#